data_23c8ec7a6374427191f6c0659e56f433
#
_entry.id   23c8ec7a6374427191f6c0659e56f433
#
_cell.length_a   1.000
_cell.length_b   1.000
_cell.length_c   1.000
_cell.angle_alpha   90.00
_cell.angle_beta   90.00
_cell.angle_gamma   90.00
#
_symmetry.space_group_name_H-M   'P 1'
#
loop_
_entity.id
_entity.type
_entity.pdbx_description
1 polymer ?
#
loop_
_entity_poly.entity_id
_entity_poly.type
_entity_poly.pdbx_seq_one_letter_code
_entity_poly.pdbx_strand_id
1 'polypeptide(L)'
;MVRHSDFIGRDLVIVLGGDGTLTSISHNIDSKTPVMGVNSHPRSGDPQGSVGFYMGSSIDKFQDDIIAVFEGNSIDNAIPRLQAIIESTSGNTYTTDPAMNDLLIANTHQYAPSKYHLRRGNITCEQQSSGLLFSTWYGQGAWFKHVLHPKDFESIKKEFRDGQERSHYYVVSRDVAHHERDRDARAWLDWTDDTTVITSDMHRGYVVPDGWDEVHFNRGATVSVNLDAPPLHLLTFRQSMMQMLDASQHH
;
A
#
# COMPACT_ATOMS: atom_id res chain seq x y z
N MET A 1 2.63 14.36 -18.38
CA MET A 1 2.17 13.11 -17.75
C MET A 1 3.26 12.08 -17.98
N VAL A 2 3.78 11.47 -16.92
CA VAL A 2 4.81 10.41 -17.00
C VAL A 2 4.11 9.11 -17.40
N ARG A 3 4.74 8.30 -18.25
CA ARG A 3 4.17 7.06 -18.79
C ARG A 3 5.06 5.88 -18.41
N HIS A 4 4.48 4.69 -18.32
CA HIS A 4 5.23 3.45 -18.11
C HIS A 4 6.43 3.29 -19.08
N SER A 5 6.25 3.66 -20.34
CA SER A 5 7.33 3.65 -21.35
C SER A 5 8.56 4.50 -20.99
N ASP A 6 8.39 5.50 -20.12
CA ASP A 6 9.49 6.41 -19.75
C ASP A 6 10.48 5.73 -18.79
N PHE A 7 10.08 4.64 -18.14
CA PHE A 7 10.86 3.88 -17.14
C PHE A 7 11.47 2.59 -17.68
N ILE A 8 10.97 2.07 -18.81
CA ILE A 8 11.44 0.79 -19.37
C ILE A 8 12.91 0.89 -19.78
N GLY A 9 13.71 -0.11 -19.36
CA GLY A 9 15.12 -0.24 -19.73
C GLY A 9 16.02 0.84 -19.14
N ARG A 10 15.64 1.41 -18.00
CA ARG A 10 16.49 2.31 -17.23
C ARG A 10 17.32 1.54 -16.23
N ASP A 11 18.59 1.93 -16.06
CA ASP A 11 19.50 1.36 -15.08
C ASP A 11 19.19 1.91 -13.66
N LEU A 12 18.57 3.10 -13.58
CA LEU A 12 18.15 3.78 -12.35
C LEU A 12 17.07 4.81 -12.66
N VAL A 13 16.06 4.90 -11.80
CA VAL A 13 15.09 6.00 -11.78
C VAL A 13 15.34 6.84 -10.53
N ILE A 14 15.55 8.14 -10.72
CA ILE A 14 15.70 9.11 -9.63
C ILE A 14 14.40 9.91 -9.51
N VAL A 15 13.76 9.84 -8.34
CA VAL A 15 12.52 10.55 -8.04
C VAL A 15 12.86 11.74 -7.13
N LEU A 16 12.70 12.94 -7.66
CA LEU A 16 12.88 14.17 -6.90
C LEU A 16 11.52 14.69 -6.40
N GLY A 17 11.32 14.69 -5.08
CA GLY A 17 10.03 15.10 -4.50
C GLY A 17 9.86 14.65 -3.05
N GLY A 18 8.68 14.23 -2.68
CA GLY A 18 8.33 13.61 -1.40
C GLY A 18 7.71 12.23 -1.60
N ASP A 19 7.27 11.59 -0.50
CA ASP A 19 6.68 10.23 -0.51
C ASP A 19 5.54 10.10 -1.52
N GLY A 20 4.63 11.09 -1.59
CA GLY A 20 3.52 11.08 -2.55
C GLY A 20 3.96 11.12 -4.01
N THR A 21 5.10 11.75 -4.34
CA THR A 21 5.66 11.73 -5.68
C THR A 21 6.18 10.34 -6.02
N LEU A 22 6.86 9.71 -5.08
CA LEU A 22 7.43 8.38 -5.29
C LEU A 22 6.33 7.33 -5.41
N THR A 23 5.32 7.33 -4.55
CA THR A 23 4.19 6.39 -4.63
C THR A 23 3.44 6.52 -5.96
N SER A 24 3.16 7.74 -6.42
CA SER A 24 2.51 7.99 -7.72
C SER A 24 3.33 7.45 -8.91
N ILE A 25 4.65 7.63 -8.89
CA ILE A 25 5.54 7.17 -9.97
C ILE A 25 5.72 5.65 -9.91
N SER A 26 5.73 5.05 -8.72
CA SER A 26 5.98 3.63 -8.49
C SER A 26 5.03 2.71 -9.24
N HIS A 27 3.80 3.16 -9.53
CA HIS A 27 2.81 2.42 -10.32
C HIS A 27 3.31 2.07 -11.72
N ASN A 28 4.19 2.90 -12.27
CA ASN A 28 4.73 2.76 -13.62
C ASN A 28 6.09 2.07 -13.69
N ILE A 29 6.70 1.73 -12.55
CA ILE A 29 8.04 1.15 -12.48
C ILE A 29 7.95 -0.37 -12.32
N ASP A 30 8.71 -1.09 -13.14
CA ASP A 30 8.82 -2.53 -13.07
C ASP A 30 9.73 -3.00 -11.91
N SER A 31 9.79 -4.32 -11.69
CA SER A 31 10.60 -4.94 -10.63
C SER A 31 12.09 -5.08 -10.97
N LYS A 32 12.56 -4.54 -12.07
CA LYS A 32 13.98 -4.65 -12.50
C LYS A 32 14.71 -3.33 -12.38
N THR A 33 13.97 -2.23 -12.35
CA THR A 33 14.52 -0.88 -12.34
C THR A 33 14.66 -0.39 -10.90
N PRO A 34 15.87 -0.20 -10.37
CA PRO A 34 16.09 0.37 -9.06
C PRO A 34 15.64 1.83 -9.01
N VAL A 35 15.10 2.24 -7.86
CA VAL A 35 14.58 3.60 -7.63
C VAL A 35 15.34 4.27 -6.50
N MET A 36 15.77 5.49 -6.72
CA MET A 36 16.36 6.37 -5.71
C MET A 36 15.42 7.53 -5.45
N GLY A 37 14.86 7.61 -4.24
CA GLY A 37 14.06 8.75 -3.79
C GLY A 37 14.96 9.84 -3.22
N VAL A 38 14.78 11.08 -3.67
CA VAL A 38 15.49 12.27 -3.17
C VAL A 38 14.48 13.25 -2.61
N ASN A 39 14.44 13.41 -1.28
CA ASN A 39 13.54 14.36 -0.62
C ASN A 39 13.93 15.80 -0.96
N SER A 40 13.10 16.46 -1.76
CA SER A 40 13.33 17.83 -2.19
C SER A 40 12.90 18.87 -1.17
N HIS A 41 12.03 18.51 -0.21
CA HIS A 41 11.51 19.39 0.81
C HIS A 41 11.30 18.60 2.12
N PRO A 42 12.39 18.33 2.88
CA PRO A 42 12.30 17.53 4.10
C PRO A 42 11.60 18.31 5.23
N ARG A 43 10.82 17.60 6.02
CA ARG A 43 10.08 18.15 7.18
C ARG A 43 10.98 18.71 8.26
N SER A 44 12.23 18.28 8.35
CA SER A 44 13.21 18.80 9.30
C SER A 44 13.50 20.30 9.16
N GLY A 45 13.26 20.85 7.95
CA GLY A 45 13.42 22.29 7.68
C GLY A 45 12.10 23.08 7.63
N ASP A 46 10.97 22.39 7.41
CA ASP A 46 9.64 22.97 7.28
C ASP A 46 8.57 21.96 7.70
N PRO A 47 7.68 22.28 8.67
CA PRO A 47 6.59 21.38 9.09
C PRO A 47 5.65 20.95 7.95
N GLN A 48 5.58 21.69 6.85
CA GLN A 48 4.82 21.35 5.65
C GLN A 48 5.56 20.41 4.70
N GLY A 49 6.84 20.14 4.96
CA GLY A 49 7.67 19.25 4.16
C GLY A 49 7.26 17.79 4.27
N SER A 50 7.82 16.97 3.38
CA SER A 50 7.62 15.52 3.37
C SER A 50 8.38 14.85 4.53
N VAL A 51 7.77 13.82 5.12
CA VAL A 51 8.45 12.92 6.06
C VAL A 51 9.64 12.24 5.37
N GLY A 52 9.48 11.89 4.08
CA GLY A 52 10.53 11.28 3.29
C GLY A 52 10.78 9.82 3.69
N PHE A 53 9.74 9.09 4.06
CA PHE A 53 9.85 7.69 4.48
C PHE A 53 10.45 6.80 3.39
N TYR A 54 10.01 6.99 2.14
CA TYR A 54 10.55 6.28 0.97
C TYR A 54 11.73 7.00 0.31
N MET A 55 12.13 8.16 0.84
CA MET A 55 13.21 8.96 0.28
C MET A 55 14.54 8.59 0.94
N GLY A 56 15.30 7.67 0.34
CA GLY A 56 16.60 7.24 0.84
C GLY A 56 17.66 8.34 0.89
N SER A 57 17.47 9.42 0.12
CA SER A 57 18.37 10.57 0.03
C SER A 57 17.60 11.90 0.20
N SER A 58 18.35 13.00 0.27
CA SER A 58 17.88 14.39 0.31
C SER A 58 18.74 15.26 -0.58
N ILE A 59 18.27 16.49 -0.92
CA ILE A 59 19.01 17.37 -1.85
C ILE A 59 20.45 17.60 -1.40
N ASP A 60 20.65 17.84 -0.11
CA ASP A 60 21.96 18.10 0.49
C ASP A 60 22.89 16.90 0.52
N LYS A 61 22.36 15.68 0.40
CA LYS A 61 23.13 14.42 0.39
C LYS A 61 23.22 13.77 -0.99
N PHE A 62 22.48 14.30 -1.97
CA PHE A 62 22.34 13.68 -3.28
C PHE A 62 23.66 13.37 -3.96
N GLN A 63 24.65 14.28 -3.87
CA GLN A 63 25.96 14.11 -4.53
C GLN A 63 26.72 12.89 -3.98
N ASP A 64 26.73 12.72 -2.66
CA ASP A 64 27.41 11.58 -2.02
C ASP A 64 26.64 10.27 -2.29
N ASP A 65 25.34 10.34 -2.25
CA ASP A 65 24.48 9.17 -2.40
C ASP A 65 24.47 8.64 -3.84
N ILE A 66 24.51 9.50 -4.85
CA ILE A 66 24.61 9.05 -6.25
C ILE A 66 25.98 8.40 -6.53
N ILE A 67 27.04 8.90 -5.92
CA ILE A 67 28.37 8.26 -5.98
C ILE A 67 28.29 6.87 -5.35
N ALA A 68 27.65 6.74 -4.18
CA ALA A 68 27.47 5.45 -3.52
C ALA A 68 26.68 4.43 -4.38
N VAL A 69 25.72 4.88 -5.20
CA VAL A 69 25.04 4.00 -6.18
C VAL A 69 26.04 3.45 -7.20
N PHE A 70 26.87 4.30 -7.79
CA PHE A 70 27.85 3.88 -8.79
C PHE A 70 28.94 2.97 -8.21
N GLU A 71 29.26 3.11 -6.93
CA GLU A 71 30.21 2.28 -6.18
C GLU A 71 29.59 0.98 -5.65
N GLY A 72 28.27 0.78 -5.78
CA GLY A 72 27.56 -0.38 -5.25
C GLY A 72 27.41 -0.39 -3.72
N ASN A 73 27.49 0.79 -3.09
CA ASN A 73 27.38 0.99 -1.63
C ASN A 73 25.96 1.36 -1.18
N SER A 74 24.95 1.26 -2.06
CA SER A 74 23.55 1.43 -1.71
C SER A 74 22.94 0.15 -1.13
N ILE A 75 21.89 0.30 -0.31
CA ILE A 75 21.09 -0.80 0.22
C ILE A 75 19.85 -0.93 -0.65
N ASP A 76 19.69 -2.08 -1.32
CA ASP A 76 18.51 -2.40 -2.12
C ASP A 76 17.42 -3.02 -1.23
N ASN A 77 16.27 -2.35 -1.16
CA ASN A 77 15.12 -2.82 -0.42
C ASN A 77 14.01 -3.21 -1.40
N ALA A 78 13.68 -4.50 -1.46
CA ALA A 78 12.56 -5.01 -2.22
C ALA A 78 11.25 -4.72 -1.45
N ILE A 79 10.57 -3.63 -1.83
CA ILE A 79 9.32 -3.19 -1.21
C ILE A 79 8.16 -3.97 -1.80
N PRO A 80 7.41 -4.76 -1.00
CA PRO A 80 6.25 -5.49 -1.45
C PRO A 80 5.13 -4.52 -1.83
N ARG A 81 4.29 -4.92 -2.80
CA ARG A 81 3.19 -4.10 -3.29
C ARG A 81 1.88 -4.87 -3.29
N LEU A 82 0.81 -4.25 -2.80
CA LEU A 82 -0.55 -4.76 -2.90
C LEU A 82 -1.07 -4.66 -4.33
N GLN A 83 -1.82 -5.66 -4.77
CA GLN A 83 -2.49 -5.62 -6.06
C GLN A 83 -3.87 -6.25 -5.97
N ALA A 84 -4.83 -5.73 -6.71
CA ALA A 84 -6.14 -6.35 -6.87
C ALA A 84 -6.34 -6.88 -8.28
N ILE A 85 -6.95 -8.07 -8.35
CA ILE A 85 -7.44 -8.68 -9.59
C ILE A 85 -8.96 -8.65 -9.52
N ILE A 86 -9.60 -8.06 -10.52
CA ILE A 86 -11.05 -7.90 -10.62
C ILE A 86 -11.56 -8.78 -11.76
N GLU A 87 -12.40 -9.74 -11.43
CA GLU A 87 -13.11 -10.58 -12.39
C GLU A 87 -14.56 -10.09 -12.50
N SER A 88 -14.90 -9.55 -13.66
CA SER A 88 -16.25 -9.07 -13.93
C SER A 88 -17.22 -10.23 -14.21
N THR A 89 -18.52 -10.00 -14.03
CA THR A 89 -19.56 -10.98 -14.39
C THR A 89 -19.62 -11.31 -15.88
N SER A 90 -19.01 -10.49 -16.74
CA SER A 90 -18.87 -10.76 -18.18
C SER A 90 -17.64 -11.63 -18.52
N GLY A 91 -16.85 -12.01 -17.52
CA GLY A 91 -15.65 -12.83 -17.70
C GLY A 91 -14.38 -12.04 -18.02
N ASN A 92 -14.44 -10.70 -18.06
CA ASN A 92 -13.24 -9.88 -18.22
C ASN A 92 -12.47 -9.79 -16.92
N THR A 93 -11.14 -9.85 -17.01
CA THR A 93 -10.23 -9.67 -15.87
C THR A 93 -9.48 -8.35 -16.01
N TYR A 94 -9.41 -7.59 -14.93
CA TYR A 94 -8.66 -6.36 -14.81
C TYR A 94 -7.71 -6.47 -13.63
N THR A 95 -6.51 -5.92 -13.76
CA THR A 95 -5.53 -5.85 -12.68
C THR A 95 -5.25 -4.39 -12.38
N THR A 96 -5.26 -4.01 -11.10
CA THR A 96 -4.90 -2.64 -10.69
C THR A 96 -3.41 -2.42 -10.82
N ASP A 97 -2.99 -1.16 -10.83
CA ASP A 97 -1.60 -0.84 -10.55
C ASP A 97 -1.22 -1.31 -9.13
N PRO A 98 0.07 -1.64 -8.90
CA PRO A 98 0.54 -2.13 -7.61
C PRO A 98 0.71 -0.99 -6.61
N ALA A 99 0.14 -1.11 -5.40
CA ALA A 99 0.20 -0.11 -4.34
C ALA A 99 1.33 -0.37 -3.34
N MET A 100 2.07 0.65 -2.97
CA MET A 100 3.12 0.60 -1.95
C MET A 100 2.56 0.79 -0.53
N ASN A 101 1.60 1.69 -0.35
CA ASN A 101 1.01 2.00 0.95
C ASN A 101 -0.28 1.22 1.18
N ASP A 102 -1.30 1.55 0.43
CA ASP A 102 -2.66 1.08 0.70
C ASP A 102 -3.49 0.89 -0.58
N LEU A 103 -4.53 0.06 -0.44
CA LEU A 103 -5.49 -0.21 -1.48
C LEU A 103 -6.89 -0.15 -0.85
N LEU A 104 -7.77 0.66 -1.42
CA LEU A 104 -9.15 0.80 -0.97
C LEU A 104 -10.11 0.09 -1.92
N ILE A 105 -11.05 -0.68 -1.37
CA ILE A 105 -12.24 -1.17 -2.07
C ILE A 105 -13.47 -0.54 -1.44
N ALA A 106 -14.28 0.19 -2.20
CA ALA A 106 -15.48 0.82 -1.67
C ALA A 106 -16.58 1.02 -2.71
N ASN A 107 -17.77 1.41 -2.23
CA ASN A 107 -18.87 1.87 -3.07
C ASN A 107 -18.51 3.21 -3.72
N THR A 108 -18.87 3.43 -4.98
CA THR A 108 -18.67 4.72 -5.65
C THR A 108 -19.48 5.87 -5.01
N HIS A 109 -20.55 5.54 -4.31
CA HIS A 109 -21.35 6.53 -3.58
C HIS A 109 -21.01 6.51 -2.10
N GLN A 110 -20.37 7.55 -1.60
CA GLN A 110 -19.94 7.65 -0.19
C GLN A 110 -21.10 7.57 0.83
N TYR A 111 -22.32 7.91 0.42
CA TYR A 111 -23.52 7.79 1.25
C TYR A 111 -24.13 6.38 1.25
N ALA A 112 -23.66 5.48 0.40
CA ALA A 112 -24.13 4.12 0.32
C ALA A 112 -23.09 3.15 0.91
N PRO A 113 -23.51 2.17 1.73
CA PRO A 113 -22.58 1.22 2.28
C PRO A 113 -21.95 0.34 1.20
N SER A 114 -20.71 -0.06 1.43
CA SER A 114 -20.03 -1.11 0.68
C SER A 114 -20.53 -2.45 1.21
N LYS A 115 -21.24 -3.21 0.36
CA LYS A 115 -21.77 -4.53 0.67
C LYS A 115 -21.05 -5.60 -0.12
N TYR A 116 -20.63 -6.65 0.54
CA TYR A 116 -19.85 -7.72 -0.08
C TYR A 116 -19.88 -9.00 0.74
N HIS A 117 -19.67 -10.13 0.08
CA HIS A 117 -19.30 -11.39 0.69
C HIS A 117 -17.78 -11.48 0.74
N LEU A 118 -17.21 -11.61 1.93
CA LEU A 118 -15.76 -11.70 2.15
C LEU A 118 -15.36 -13.14 2.40
N ARG A 119 -14.23 -13.55 1.79
CA ARG A 119 -13.53 -14.80 2.08
C ARG A 119 -12.02 -14.50 2.23
N ARG A 120 -11.43 -14.98 3.31
CA ARG A 120 -9.98 -14.91 3.60
C ARG A 120 -9.59 -16.09 4.48
N GLY A 121 -8.74 -16.99 4.01
CA GLY A 121 -8.42 -18.22 4.72
C GLY A 121 -9.69 -19.02 5.09
N ASN A 122 -9.91 -19.21 6.38
CA ASN A 122 -11.09 -19.87 6.93
C ASN A 122 -12.25 -18.91 7.29
N ILE A 123 -12.06 -17.62 7.09
CA ILE A 123 -13.08 -16.59 7.34
C ILE A 123 -13.99 -16.48 6.12
N THR A 124 -15.30 -16.58 6.36
CA THR A 124 -16.33 -16.32 5.33
C THR A 124 -17.48 -15.59 6.00
N CYS A 125 -17.80 -14.40 5.52
CA CYS A 125 -18.90 -13.60 6.06
C CYS A 125 -19.48 -12.63 5.03
N GLU A 126 -20.72 -12.21 5.27
CA GLU A 126 -21.31 -11.04 4.64
C GLU A 126 -20.95 -9.83 5.49
N GLN A 127 -20.54 -8.74 4.84
CA GLN A 127 -20.23 -7.49 5.52
C GLN A 127 -20.85 -6.29 4.84
N GLN A 128 -21.14 -5.29 5.68
CA GLN A 128 -21.55 -3.96 5.28
C GLN A 128 -20.68 -2.94 6.02
N SER A 129 -19.96 -2.09 5.27
CA SER A 129 -18.98 -1.17 5.82
C SER A 129 -18.84 0.10 4.96
N SER A 130 -17.98 1.02 5.33
CA SER A 130 -17.54 2.14 4.46
C SER A 130 -16.41 1.75 3.51
N GLY A 131 -16.17 0.46 3.33
CA GLY A 131 -15.17 -0.12 2.46
C GLY A 131 -14.07 -0.86 3.21
N LEU A 132 -13.30 -1.66 2.44
CA LEU A 132 -12.13 -2.39 2.90
C LEU A 132 -10.88 -1.58 2.56
N LEU A 133 -10.04 -1.33 3.57
CA LEU A 133 -8.72 -0.75 3.39
C LEU A 133 -7.67 -1.82 3.68
N PHE A 134 -6.78 -2.03 2.72
CA PHE A 134 -5.61 -2.89 2.81
C PHE A 134 -4.37 -2.02 2.96
N SER A 135 -3.38 -2.46 3.74
CA SER A 135 -2.12 -1.72 3.86
C SER A 135 -0.94 -2.67 3.89
N THR A 136 0.12 -2.34 3.17
CA THR A 136 1.40 -2.99 3.35
C THR A 136 1.94 -2.70 4.76
N TRP A 137 2.91 -3.49 5.21
CA TRP A 137 3.60 -3.18 6.46
C TRP A 137 4.27 -1.80 6.42
N TYR A 138 4.84 -1.42 5.28
CA TYR A 138 5.48 -0.12 5.08
C TYR A 138 4.47 1.04 5.02
N GLY A 139 3.25 0.79 4.54
CA GLY A 139 2.17 1.77 4.45
C GLY A 139 1.40 2.02 5.75
N GLN A 140 1.66 1.25 6.84
CA GLN A 140 0.88 1.33 8.08
C GLN A 140 0.83 2.74 8.71
N GLY A 141 1.87 3.54 8.51
CA GLY A 141 1.97 4.92 9.01
C GLY A 141 1.22 5.96 8.17
N ALA A 142 0.80 5.62 6.96
CA ALA A 142 0.06 6.49 6.05
C ALA A 142 -1.42 6.57 6.44
N TRP A 143 -2.33 6.03 5.65
CA TRP A 143 -3.76 6.12 5.93
C TRP A 143 -4.24 5.10 6.97
N PHE A 144 -3.71 3.88 6.96
CA PHE A 144 -4.16 2.78 7.83
C PHE A 144 -4.19 3.16 9.32
N LYS A 145 -3.16 3.82 9.82
CA LYS A 145 -3.08 4.31 11.20
C LYS A 145 -4.26 5.21 11.59
N HIS A 146 -4.74 6.04 10.65
CA HIS A 146 -5.78 7.03 10.91
C HIS A 146 -7.21 6.48 10.83
N VAL A 147 -7.39 5.29 10.27
CA VAL A 147 -8.69 4.60 10.18
C VAL A 147 -9.03 3.83 11.44
N LEU A 148 -8.02 3.47 12.23
CA LEU A 148 -8.16 2.68 13.44
C LEU A 148 -8.19 3.54 14.71
N HIS A 149 -8.93 3.06 15.72
CA HIS A 149 -8.73 3.59 17.07
C HIS A 149 -7.29 3.25 17.53
N PRO A 150 -6.59 4.14 18.27
CA PRO A 150 -5.20 3.88 18.68
C PRO A 150 -4.96 2.54 19.37
N LYS A 151 -5.91 2.07 20.20
CA LYS A 151 -5.81 0.76 20.85
C LYS A 151 -5.84 -0.41 19.88
N ASP A 152 -6.67 -0.33 18.84
CA ASP A 152 -6.78 -1.36 17.82
C ASP A 152 -5.53 -1.39 16.95
N PHE A 153 -5.01 -0.22 16.60
CA PHE A 153 -3.74 -0.10 15.88
C PHE A 153 -2.56 -0.70 16.66
N GLU A 154 -2.43 -0.36 17.95
CA GLU A 154 -1.39 -0.93 18.80
C GLU A 154 -1.57 -2.44 19.04
N SER A 155 -2.81 -2.93 19.02
CA SER A 155 -3.10 -4.36 19.15
C SER A 155 -2.65 -5.12 17.91
N ILE A 156 -3.06 -4.68 16.72
CA ILE A 156 -2.75 -5.40 15.47
C ILE A 156 -1.26 -5.36 15.14
N LYS A 157 -0.55 -4.28 15.50
CA LYS A 157 0.91 -4.19 15.34
C LYS A 157 1.66 -5.28 16.10
N LYS A 158 1.13 -5.77 17.23
CA LYS A 158 1.76 -6.83 18.01
C LYS A 158 1.68 -8.21 17.35
N GLU A 159 0.87 -8.36 16.32
CA GLU A 159 0.78 -9.59 15.52
C GLU A 159 1.95 -9.75 14.55
N PHE A 160 2.61 -8.65 14.18
CA PHE A 160 3.80 -8.66 13.34
C PHE A 160 4.93 -9.50 13.93
N ARG A 161 5.62 -10.25 13.08
CA ARG A 161 6.88 -10.96 13.37
C ARG A 161 7.90 -10.61 12.30
N ASP A 162 9.17 -10.55 12.68
CA ASP A 162 10.28 -10.24 11.77
C ASP A 162 10.25 -11.14 10.53
N GLY A 163 10.37 -10.53 9.36
CA GLY A 163 10.31 -11.21 8.06
C GLY A 163 8.93 -11.28 7.43
N GLN A 164 7.85 -10.96 8.17
CA GLN A 164 6.48 -10.96 7.64
C GLN A 164 6.17 -9.74 6.77
N GLU A 165 6.96 -8.67 6.83
CA GLU A 165 6.75 -7.44 6.08
C GLU A 165 6.67 -7.66 4.56
N ARG A 166 7.17 -8.80 4.06
CA ARG A 166 7.20 -9.16 2.64
C ARG A 166 6.08 -10.09 2.21
N SER A 167 5.38 -10.72 3.15
CA SER A 167 4.37 -11.74 2.86
C SER A 167 2.99 -11.41 3.42
N HIS A 168 2.92 -10.57 4.48
CA HIS A 168 1.67 -10.23 5.14
C HIS A 168 1.28 -8.78 4.87
N TYR A 169 0.00 -8.50 5.01
CA TYR A 169 -0.59 -7.18 4.90
C TYR A 169 -1.70 -6.99 5.92
N TYR A 170 -1.96 -5.74 6.28
CA TYR A 170 -3.10 -5.37 7.10
C TYR A 170 -4.36 -5.25 6.24
N VAL A 171 -5.49 -5.62 6.82
CA VAL A 171 -6.81 -5.36 6.25
C VAL A 171 -7.75 -4.87 7.32
N VAL A 172 -8.54 -3.85 7.03
CA VAL A 172 -9.58 -3.32 7.92
C VAL A 172 -10.86 -3.03 7.15
N SER A 173 -11.99 -3.49 7.68
CA SER A 173 -13.32 -3.08 7.24
C SER A 173 -13.70 -1.80 7.99
N ARG A 174 -13.84 -0.69 7.26
CA ARG A 174 -14.09 0.65 7.82
C ARG A 174 -15.53 0.76 8.30
N ASP A 175 -15.73 1.36 9.48
CA ASP A 175 -17.04 1.69 10.03
C ASP A 175 -18.03 0.51 10.13
N VAL A 176 -17.50 -0.68 10.39
CA VAL A 176 -18.31 -1.88 10.67
C VAL A 176 -19.04 -1.71 12.00
N ALA A 177 -20.30 -2.14 12.06
CA ALA A 177 -21.10 -2.08 13.27
C ALA A 177 -20.46 -2.88 14.42
N HIS A 178 -20.55 -2.37 15.66
CA HIS A 178 -19.90 -2.98 16.83
C HIS A 178 -20.26 -4.45 17.01
N HIS A 179 -21.54 -4.82 16.86
CA HIS A 179 -21.99 -6.21 17.00
C HIS A 179 -21.40 -7.17 15.96
N GLU A 180 -20.96 -6.68 14.79
CA GLU A 180 -20.26 -7.47 13.78
C GLU A 180 -18.79 -7.65 14.14
N ARG A 181 -18.16 -6.65 14.78
CA ARG A 181 -16.78 -6.74 15.28
C ARG A 181 -16.63 -7.79 16.38
N ASP A 182 -17.64 -7.86 17.27
CA ASP A 182 -17.66 -8.82 18.38
C ASP A 182 -17.86 -10.27 17.91
N ARG A 183 -18.43 -10.46 16.70
CA ARG A 183 -18.74 -11.77 16.16
C ARG A 183 -17.50 -12.51 15.66
N ASP A 184 -16.61 -11.83 14.96
CA ASP A 184 -15.31 -12.34 14.53
C ASP A 184 -14.34 -11.15 14.35
N ALA A 185 -13.42 -11.00 15.31
CA ALA A 185 -12.48 -9.89 15.30
C ALA A 185 -11.63 -9.85 14.00
N ARG A 186 -11.20 -11.00 13.52
CA ARG A 186 -10.38 -11.10 12.30
C ARG A 186 -11.15 -10.78 11.02
N ALA A 187 -12.45 -10.85 11.03
CA ALA A 187 -13.25 -10.50 9.86
C ALA A 187 -13.19 -9.00 9.53
N TRP A 188 -13.03 -8.13 10.53
CA TRP A 188 -12.98 -6.68 10.33
C TRP A 188 -11.57 -6.08 10.43
N LEU A 189 -10.63 -6.70 11.16
CA LEU A 189 -9.24 -6.25 11.31
C LEU A 189 -8.32 -7.46 11.40
N ASP A 190 -7.36 -7.57 10.48
CA ASP A 190 -6.47 -8.74 10.42
C ASP A 190 -5.08 -8.37 9.89
N TRP A 191 -4.08 -9.14 10.30
CA TRP A 191 -2.74 -9.22 9.75
C TRP A 191 -2.56 -10.58 9.10
N THR A 192 -2.43 -10.67 7.78
CA THR A 192 -2.60 -11.94 7.06
C THR A 192 -1.73 -12.03 5.82
N ASP A 193 -1.37 -13.25 5.43
CA ASP A 193 -0.80 -13.63 4.14
C ASP A 193 -1.82 -14.29 3.20
N ASP A 194 -3.03 -14.58 3.71
CA ASP A 194 -4.11 -15.14 2.91
C ASP A 194 -4.63 -14.13 1.87
N THR A 195 -4.86 -14.57 0.63
CA THR A 195 -5.58 -13.75 -0.36
C THR A 195 -6.98 -13.40 0.17
N THR A 196 -7.28 -12.11 0.22
CA THR A 196 -8.64 -11.63 0.53
C THR A 196 -9.45 -11.55 -0.75
N VAL A 197 -10.58 -12.26 -0.77
CA VAL A 197 -11.51 -12.29 -1.91
C VAL A 197 -12.83 -11.71 -1.48
N ILE A 198 -13.37 -10.77 -2.24
CA ILE A 198 -14.74 -10.29 -2.07
C ILE A 198 -15.57 -10.57 -3.32
N THR A 199 -16.85 -10.93 -3.13
CA THR A 199 -17.89 -10.88 -4.18
C THR A 199 -18.77 -9.66 -3.88
N SER A 200 -18.87 -8.77 -4.85
CA SER A 200 -19.53 -7.48 -4.67
C SER A 200 -21.06 -7.56 -4.72
N ASP A 201 -21.72 -7.00 -3.73
CA ASP A 201 -23.16 -6.68 -3.76
C ASP A 201 -23.42 -5.18 -4.04
N MET A 202 -22.38 -4.40 -4.27
CA MET A 202 -22.48 -2.98 -4.63
C MET A 202 -22.95 -2.84 -6.07
N HIS A 203 -23.91 -1.94 -6.31
CA HIS A 203 -24.33 -1.61 -7.67
C HIS A 203 -23.12 -1.18 -8.51
N ARG A 204 -22.24 -0.37 -7.92
CA ARG A 204 -20.98 0.06 -8.50
C ARG A 204 -19.96 0.27 -7.39
N GLY A 205 -18.83 -0.42 -7.49
CA GLY A 205 -17.68 -0.27 -6.61
C GLY A 205 -16.45 0.17 -7.38
N TYR A 206 -15.40 0.50 -6.64
CA TYR A 206 -14.08 0.81 -7.17
C TYR A 206 -12.98 0.23 -6.30
N VAL A 207 -11.82 0.03 -6.90
CA VAL A 207 -10.54 -0.25 -6.25
C VAL A 207 -9.60 0.91 -6.55
N VAL A 208 -8.94 1.44 -5.53
CA VAL A 208 -7.99 2.55 -5.66
C VAL A 208 -6.67 2.16 -5.00
N PRO A 209 -5.57 1.99 -5.77
CA PRO A 209 -4.23 1.81 -5.22
C PRO A 209 -3.59 3.17 -4.91
N ASP A 210 -3.04 3.36 -3.71
CA ASP A 210 -2.31 4.56 -3.25
C ASP A 210 -3.01 5.91 -3.55
N GLY A 211 -4.34 5.89 -3.70
CA GLY A 211 -5.14 7.08 -4.03
C GLY A 211 -5.13 7.48 -5.52
N TRP A 212 -4.61 6.63 -6.43
CA TRP A 212 -4.48 6.89 -7.86
C TRP A 212 -5.22 5.84 -8.70
N ASP A 213 -5.57 6.19 -9.95
CA ASP A 213 -6.00 5.28 -11.02
C ASP A 213 -7.04 4.22 -10.61
N GLU A 214 -8.22 4.69 -10.20
CA GLU A 214 -9.32 3.84 -9.77
C GLU A 214 -9.83 2.90 -10.87
N VAL A 215 -10.07 1.63 -10.51
CA VAL A 215 -10.68 0.62 -11.36
C VAL A 215 -12.07 0.29 -10.86
N HIS A 216 -13.09 0.46 -11.72
CA HIS A 216 -14.48 0.24 -11.38
C HIS A 216 -14.92 -1.21 -11.62
N PHE A 217 -15.87 -1.66 -10.78
CA PHE A 217 -16.54 -2.94 -10.92
C PHE A 217 -18.02 -2.86 -10.52
N ASN A 218 -18.81 -3.84 -10.90
CA ASN A 218 -20.24 -3.89 -10.65
C ASN A 218 -20.61 -5.01 -9.68
N ARG A 219 -21.91 -5.12 -9.35
CA ARG A 219 -22.46 -6.21 -8.54
C ARG A 219 -22.13 -7.56 -9.19
N GLY A 220 -21.76 -8.54 -8.36
CA GLY A 220 -21.38 -9.87 -8.75
C GLY A 220 -19.94 -10.03 -9.21
N ALA A 221 -19.19 -8.93 -9.39
CA ALA A 221 -17.76 -9.02 -9.65
C ALA A 221 -17.02 -9.61 -8.44
N THR A 222 -15.97 -10.37 -8.71
CA THR A 222 -15.04 -10.87 -7.70
C THR A 222 -13.77 -10.01 -7.70
N VAL A 223 -13.33 -9.57 -6.52
CA VAL A 223 -12.08 -8.81 -6.35
C VAL A 223 -11.19 -9.58 -5.40
N SER A 224 -9.99 -9.96 -5.85
CA SER A 224 -8.98 -10.66 -5.07
C SER A 224 -7.80 -9.72 -4.79
N VAL A 225 -7.37 -9.62 -3.52
CA VAL A 225 -6.25 -8.76 -3.09
C VAL A 225 -5.17 -9.61 -2.42
N ASN A 226 -3.92 -9.39 -2.81
CA ASN A 226 -2.74 -10.03 -2.23
C ASN A 226 -1.47 -9.16 -2.41
N LEU A 227 -0.30 -9.68 -1.99
CA LEU A 227 1.03 -9.07 -2.16
C LEU A 227 1.84 -9.68 -3.31
N ASP A 228 1.21 -10.34 -4.28
CA ASP A 228 1.91 -11.05 -5.36
C ASP A 228 2.43 -10.12 -6.47
N ALA A 229 2.15 -8.82 -6.39
CA ALA A 229 2.70 -7.86 -7.35
C ALA A 229 4.24 -7.85 -7.28
N PRO A 230 4.93 -7.67 -8.42
CA PRO A 230 6.37 -7.54 -8.43
C PRO A 230 6.84 -6.41 -7.50
N PRO A 231 7.85 -6.62 -6.62
CA PRO A 231 8.31 -5.61 -5.67
C PRO A 231 8.90 -4.39 -6.36
N LEU A 232 8.93 -3.26 -5.67
CA LEU A 232 9.73 -2.10 -6.07
C LEU A 232 11.11 -2.19 -5.42
N HIS A 233 12.20 -2.04 -6.19
CA HIS A 233 13.56 -1.98 -5.71
C HIS A 233 13.92 -0.55 -5.30
N LEU A 234 13.89 -0.27 -4.01
CA LEU A 234 14.14 1.06 -3.45
C LEU A 234 15.52 1.16 -2.81
N LEU A 235 16.35 2.08 -3.31
CA LEU A 235 17.69 2.31 -2.80
C LEU A 235 17.70 3.23 -1.59
N THR A 236 18.36 2.79 -0.51
CA THR A 236 18.70 3.60 0.67
C THR A 236 20.20 3.56 0.94
N PHE A 237 20.72 4.49 1.77
CA PHE A 237 22.18 4.68 1.86
C PHE A 237 22.74 4.48 3.26
N ARG A 238 22.00 4.81 4.30
CA ARG A 238 22.51 4.82 5.69
C ARG A 238 21.71 3.95 6.64
N GLN A 239 20.45 3.68 6.28
CA GLN A 239 19.51 2.93 7.10
C GLN A 239 18.69 1.99 6.23
N SER A 240 18.37 0.81 6.75
CA SER A 240 17.35 -0.04 6.14
C SER A 240 15.97 0.58 6.31
N MET A 241 15.01 0.16 5.47
CA MET A 241 13.61 0.60 5.60
C MET A 241 13.01 0.25 6.97
N MET A 242 13.43 -0.88 7.59
CA MET A 242 13.03 -1.27 8.94
C MET A 242 13.44 -0.21 9.97
N GLN A 243 14.70 0.23 9.95
CA GLN A 243 15.20 1.27 10.86
C GLN A 243 14.53 2.61 10.63
N MET A 244 14.19 2.96 9.38
CA MET A 244 13.46 4.18 9.06
C MET A 244 12.02 4.16 9.62
N LEU A 245 11.35 3.02 9.60
CA LEU A 245 10.01 2.88 10.16
C LEU A 245 10.01 3.05 11.68
N ASP A 246 10.95 2.43 12.37
CA ASP A 246 11.10 2.58 13.83
C ASP A 246 11.33 4.04 14.23
N ALA A 247 12.18 4.74 13.50
CA ALA A 247 12.45 6.16 13.72
C ALA A 247 11.21 7.04 13.46
N SER A 248 10.39 6.72 12.47
CA SER A 248 9.18 7.49 12.10
C SER A 248 8.02 7.34 13.09
N GLN A 249 8.02 6.30 13.93
CA GLN A 249 6.97 6.05 14.93
C GLN A 249 7.14 6.87 16.22
N HIS A 250 8.28 7.50 16.40
CA HIS A 250 8.59 8.32 17.58
C HIS A 250 8.38 9.83 17.37
N HIS A 251 7.79 10.23 16.27
CA HIS A 251 7.38 11.60 15.91
C HIS A 251 5.87 11.63 15.57
#